data_225009139abbaa365afd826d00c8d117
#
_entry.id   225009139abbaa365afd826d00c8d117
#
_cell.length_a   1.000
_cell.length_b   1.000
_cell.length_c   1.000
_cell.angle_alpha   90.00
_cell.angle_beta   90.00
_cell.angle_gamma   90.00
#
_symmetry.space_group_name_H-M   'P 1'
#
loop_
_entity.id
_entity.type
_entity.pdbx_description
1 polymer ?
#
loop_
_entity_poly.entity_id
_entity_poly.type
_entity_poly.pdbx_seq_one_letter_code
_entity_poly.pdbx_strand_id
1 'polypeptide(L)'
;MPCPWPAPAPPCATLREALAQGQTSGTLAARDIAPGALRSLQPRTGAAKEAAAAPGQLHALITGQPLFAGDTRLPGLLYGRVLRAPVSAEITSRPRAWDAAAARADPACVAVVQHPRLAQMGSLGLGIVARTPSALDRIEAALAVQWQVDDGSAFEQAAIDERIDIDTHLRRGALQHRLRKDDLPTDTAWTLDLRMDVPLAAHAPIEPRSATAHWLADADKKGIALKVWAGTQDLFYMRDVLARQFSLAAERIEVQACRIGGGFGGRTLCTVELEAAVLAQAVGAPVKVQWSRAQEFSQGFQRPPSSHRVRARVHGGRITHWWHALASSHILFTPAVMPVWMQTLADLAGDSGVARGAQMPYDVPQQRIEFTAQRLPVHTGPWRGLGAGPNTLVVESAMDECARHAGADPLDWRLQHTTDARLAQVLRRAAADARWPERPASDATTLRGRGIVGGIYKGVSYAAAVADVEVQRTTGQVRVTALWCAHDCGLVLQPDGVRAQTEGNLVWSLGMVLHEQLPVARSGVAAASFADYPLPRMGDVPPLHVHLIDSNEPPTGAGETAMVAGAGAIANALRDATGVRFSRLPVRSADVLQALSTRA
;
A
#
# COMPACT_ATOMS: atom_id res chain seq x y z
N MET A 1 16.92 14.91 24.42
CA MET A 1 16.10 15.64 25.40
C MET A 1 14.73 15.01 25.35
N PRO A 2 14.10 14.63 26.48
CA PRO A 2 12.72 14.23 26.46
C PRO A 2 11.92 15.47 26.05
N CYS A 3 11.00 15.31 25.10
CA CYS A 3 9.96 16.28 24.89
C CYS A 3 9.19 16.35 26.21
N PRO A 4 9.25 17.44 26.97
CA PRO A 4 8.43 17.55 28.15
C PRO A 4 7.01 17.70 27.64
N TRP A 5 6.21 16.65 27.75
CA TRP A 5 4.77 16.85 27.71
C TRP A 5 4.44 17.79 28.86
N PRO A 6 3.86 18.95 28.61
CA PRO A 6 3.34 19.76 29.68
C PRO A 6 2.34 18.92 30.50
N ALA A 7 2.20 19.23 31.78
CA ALA A 7 1.17 18.62 32.60
C ALA A 7 -0.15 18.61 31.81
N PRO A 8 -0.98 17.55 31.92
CA PRO A 8 -2.22 17.48 31.19
C PRO A 8 -3.02 18.77 31.43
N ALA A 9 -3.24 19.48 30.33
CA ALA A 9 -4.11 20.65 30.36
C ALA A 9 -5.52 20.20 30.79
N PRO A 10 -6.29 21.05 31.48
CA PRO A 10 -7.67 20.72 31.82
C PRO A 10 -8.42 20.31 30.53
N PRO A 11 -9.30 19.31 30.63
CA PRO A 11 -10.01 18.81 29.44
C PRO A 11 -10.80 19.94 28.77
N CYS A 12 -10.50 20.21 27.53
CA CYS A 12 -11.31 21.12 26.73
C CYS A 12 -12.57 20.42 26.27
N ALA A 13 -13.72 21.06 26.43
CA ALA A 13 -15.02 20.50 26.08
C ALA A 13 -15.16 20.27 24.55
N THR A 14 -14.40 21.01 23.74
CA THR A 14 -14.40 20.91 22.29
C THR A 14 -12.99 21.12 21.70
N LEU A 15 -12.72 20.54 20.53
CA LEU A 15 -11.49 20.80 19.77
C LEU A 15 -11.32 22.30 19.47
N ARG A 16 -12.42 23.02 19.29
CA ARG A 16 -12.43 24.46 19.05
C ARG A 16 -11.88 25.27 20.23
N GLU A 17 -12.26 24.88 21.44
CA GLU A 17 -11.78 25.51 22.67
C GLU A 17 -10.30 25.23 22.90
N ALA A 18 -9.86 23.98 22.64
CA ALA A 18 -8.46 23.61 22.70
C ALA A 18 -7.60 24.43 21.71
N LEU A 19 -8.05 24.61 20.48
CA LEU A 19 -7.36 25.41 19.46
C LEU A 19 -7.39 26.90 19.80
N ALA A 20 -8.52 27.41 20.33
CA ALA A 20 -8.65 28.82 20.75
C ALA A 20 -7.73 29.17 21.93
N GLN A 21 -7.45 28.19 22.80
CA GLN A 21 -6.54 28.30 23.93
C GLN A 21 -5.06 28.09 23.54
N GLY A 22 -4.76 27.90 22.25
CA GLY A 22 -3.40 27.65 21.76
C GLY A 22 -2.82 26.30 22.20
N GLN A 23 -3.67 25.37 22.61
CA GLN A 23 -3.23 24.03 22.99
C GLN A 23 -2.87 23.24 21.74
N THR A 24 -1.59 23.10 21.46
CA THR A 24 -1.05 22.31 20.36
C THR A 24 -0.71 20.87 20.76
N SER A 25 -0.80 20.55 22.06
CA SER A 25 -0.58 19.24 22.63
C SER A 25 -1.49 19.04 23.83
N GLY A 26 -2.03 17.85 24.00
CA GLY A 26 -2.89 17.46 25.12
C GLY A 26 -3.75 16.26 24.73
N THR A 27 -4.25 15.53 25.71
CA THR A 27 -5.16 14.41 25.47
C THR A 27 -6.60 14.91 25.60
N LEU A 28 -7.30 15.04 24.48
CA LEU A 28 -8.75 15.14 24.47
C LEU A 28 -9.31 13.72 24.56
N ALA A 29 -10.00 13.40 25.64
CA ALA A 29 -10.72 12.15 25.71
C ALA A 29 -11.89 12.20 24.71
N ALA A 30 -12.06 11.15 23.89
CA ALA A 30 -13.13 11.09 22.88
C ALA A 30 -14.53 11.32 23.47
N ARG A 31 -14.74 10.97 24.74
CA ARG A 31 -15.97 11.21 25.50
C ARG A 31 -16.26 12.69 25.80
N ASP A 32 -15.23 13.54 25.77
CA ASP A 32 -15.34 14.96 26.10
C ASP A 32 -15.69 15.80 24.88
N ILE A 33 -15.72 15.17 23.69
CA ILE A 33 -16.13 15.79 22.43
C ILE A 33 -17.53 15.30 22.10
N ALA A 34 -18.53 16.18 22.19
CA ALA A 34 -19.90 15.81 21.84
C ALA A 34 -19.98 15.29 20.39
N PRO A 35 -20.72 14.21 20.12
CA PRO A 35 -20.97 13.74 18.77
C PRO A 35 -21.52 14.89 17.91
N GLY A 36 -20.87 15.26 16.85
CA GLY A 36 -21.24 16.39 15.98
C GLY A 36 -20.56 17.71 16.33
N ALA A 37 -19.80 17.82 17.43
CA ALA A 37 -19.03 19.04 17.74
C ALA A 37 -18.01 19.36 16.63
N LEU A 38 -17.44 18.34 15.98
CA LEU A 38 -16.57 18.51 14.81
C LEU A 38 -17.33 19.05 13.58
N ARG A 39 -18.65 18.76 13.47
CA ARG A 39 -19.49 19.30 12.40
C ARG A 39 -19.78 20.80 12.55
N SER A 40 -19.62 21.36 13.75
CA SER A 40 -19.78 22.78 14.02
C SER A 40 -18.52 23.60 13.76
N LEU A 41 -17.39 22.95 13.47
CA LEU A 41 -16.17 23.64 13.05
C LEU A 41 -16.37 24.16 11.63
N GLN A 42 -16.67 25.44 11.52
CA GLN A 42 -16.70 26.08 10.22
C GLN A 42 -15.27 26.08 9.63
N PRO A 43 -15.12 25.79 8.31
CA PRO A 43 -13.84 25.94 7.65
C PRO A 43 -13.34 27.37 7.88
N ARG A 44 -12.14 27.53 8.38
CA ARG A 44 -11.49 28.85 8.43
C ARG A 44 -11.16 29.26 6.99
N THR A 45 -12.07 29.91 6.32
CA THR A 45 -11.78 30.58 5.06
C THR A 45 -10.68 31.60 5.31
N GLY A 46 -9.50 31.38 4.76
CA GLY A 46 -8.36 32.31 4.79
C GLY A 46 -7.24 31.96 5.78
N ALA A 47 -7.53 31.67 7.06
CA ALA A 47 -6.47 31.45 8.06
C ALA A 47 -5.79 30.06 7.99
N ALA A 48 -6.44 29.04 7.45
CA ALA A 48 -5.83 27.71 7.29
C ALA A 48 -4.81 27.65 6.15
N LYS A 49 -4.83 28.62 5.22
CA LYS A 49 -3.82 28.72 4.15
C LYS A 49 -2.44 29.12 4.66
N GLU A 50 -2.35 29.75 5.83
CA GLU A 50 -1.08 30.23 6.41
C GLU A 50 -0.46 29.24 7.41
N ALA A 51 -1.20 28.24 7.87
CA ALA A 51 -0.67 27.18 8.74
C ALA A 51 0.03 26.05 7.94
N ALA A 52 0.47 26.36 6.73
CA ALA A 52 1.29 25.45 5.93
C ALA A 52 2.55 25.06 6.69
N ALA A 53 2.84 23.77 6.67
CA ALA A 53 4.02 23.04 7.17
C ALA A 53 4.90 23.82 8.14
N ALA A 54 5.09 23.32 9.35
CA ALA A 54 6.01 23.94 10.31
C ALA A 54 7.33 24.29 9.57
N PRO A 55 7.67 25.56 9.39
CA PRO A 55 8.80 26.00 8.55
C PRO A 55 10.13 25.31 8.91
N GLY A 56 10.26 24.90 10.19
CA GLY A 56 11.47 24.26 10.72
C GLY A 56 11.76 22.88 10.17
N GLN A 57 10.74 22.03 9.91
CA GLN A 57 10.99 20.68 9.38
C GLN A 57 11.36 20.68 7.90
N LEU A 58 10.75 21.56 7.11
CA LEU A 58 11.09 21.72 5.70
C LEU A 58 12.51 22.27 5.54
N HIS A 59 12.87 23.29 6.33
CA HIS A 59 14.22 23.83 6.35
C HIS A 59 15.26 22.76 6.72
N ALA A 60 15.00 21.99 7.78
CA ALA A 60 15.88 20.88 8.19
C ALA A 60 16.06 19.86 7.07
N LEU A 61 14.99 19.52 6.34
CA LEU A 61 15.05 18.56 5.23
C LEU A 61 15.94 19.08 4.09
N ILE A 62 15.73 20.31 3.62
CA ILE A 62 16.49 20.88 2.49
C ILE A 62 17.92 21.24 2.85
N THR A 63 18.22 21.45 4.13
CA THR A 63 19.59 21.70 4.63
C THR A 63 20.34 20.42 5.02
N GLY A 64 19.73 19.23 4.81
CA GLY A 64 20.37 17.93 5.07
C GLY A 64 20.55 17.60 6.55
N GLN A 65 19.71 18.15 7.44
CA GLN A 65 19.75 17.76 8.86
C GLN A 65 19.30 16.30 9.03
N PRO A 66 19.86 15.57 10.01
CA PRO A 66 19.56 14.16 10.23
C PRO A 66 18.12 13.97 10.74
N LEU A 67 17.23 13.56 9.84
CA LEU A 67 15.80 13.36 10.12
C LEU A 67 15.35 11.91 10.00
N PHE A 68 16.05 11.13 9.15
CA PHE A 68 15.68 9.75 8.85
C PHE A 68 16.43 8.76 9.75
N ALA A 69 15.89 7.55 9.89
CA ALA A 69 16.52 6.50 10.69
C ALA A 69 17.95 6.16 10.18
N GLY A 70 18.17 6.23 8.86
CA GLY A 70 19.48 6.07 8.23
C GLY A 70 20.48 7.14 8.63
N ASP A 71 20.05 8.34 9.03
CA ASP A 71 20.91 9.46 9.42
C ASP A 71 21.41 9.37 10.87
N THR A 72 20.82 8.49 11.69
CA THR A 72 21.19 8.35 13.10
C THR A 72 22.69 8.13 13.27
N ARG A 73 23.33 8.88 14.17
CA ARG A 73 24.73 8.78 14.53
C ARG A 73 24.85 8.70 16.05
N LEU A 74 25.57 7.70 16.54
CA LEU A 74 25.81 7.49 17.97
C LEU A 74 27.30 7.21 18.18
N PRO A 75 27.86 7.58 19.34
CA PRO A 75 29.22 7.15 19.69
C PRO A 75 29.34 5.63 19.68
N GLY A 76 30.40 5.12 19.05
CA GLY A 76 30.62 3.68 18.94
C GLY A 76 29.65 2.93 18.01
N LEU A 77 28.92 3.65 17.13
CA LEU A 77 27.95 3.03 16.20
C LEU A 77 28.64 2.02 15.29
N LEU A 78 28.06 0.82 15.26
CA LEU A 78 28.40 -0.28 14.36
C LEU A 78 27.29 -0.47 13.30
N TYR A 79 27.61 -1.25 12.27
CA TYR A 79 26.70 -1.53 11.17
C TYR A 79 26.38 -3.02 11.12
N GLY A 80 25.11 -3.35 10.97
CA GLY A 80 24.64 -4.72 10.93
C GLY A 80 23.91 -5.06 9.62
N ARG A 81 23.94 -6.32 9.26
CA ARG A 81 23.14 -6.91 8.18
C ARG A 81 22.69 -8.31 8.60
N VAL A 82 21.48 -8.70 8.25
CA VAL A 82 21.01 -10.07 8.39
C VAL A 82 20.93 -10.70 6.99
N LEU A 83 21.69 -11.77 6.80
CA LEU A 83 21.73 -12.57 5.59
C LEU A 83 20.64 -13.62 5.66
N ARG A 84 19.96 -13.90 4.54
CA ARG A 84 18.94 -14.94 4.41
C ARG A 84 19.13 -15.71 3.11
N ALA A 85 18.55 -16.92 3.05
CA ALA A 85 18.53 -17.69 1.82
C ALA A 85 17.88 -16.89 0.69
N PRO A 86 18.33 -17.01 -0.57
CA PRO A 86 17.81 -16.26 -1.72
C PRO A 86 16.48 -16.84 -2.21
N VAL A 87 15.56 -17.13 -1.28
CA VAL A 87 14.20 -17.63 -1.52
C VAL A 87 13.21 -16.81 -0.71
N SER A 88 11.93 -17.00 -0.94
CA SER A 88 10.88 -16.34 -0.16
C SER A 88 11.01 -16.64 1.34
N ALA A 89 10.72 -15.66 2.18
CA ALA A 89 10.67 -15.84 3.62
C ALA A 89 9.59 -16.84 4.09
N GLU A 90 8.62 -17.19 3.24
CA GLU A 90 7.60 -18.22 3.51
C GLU A 90 8.20 -19.65 3.41
N ILE A 91 9.37 -19.80 2.77
CA ILE A 91 10.06 -21.10 2.66
C ILE A 91 10.94 -21.32 3.88
N THR A 92 10.83 -22.49 4.48
CA THR A 92 11.70 -22.88 5.58
C THR A 92 13.14 -22.96 5.10
N SER A 93 13.99 -22.10 5.67
CA SER A 93 15.41 -22.02 5.33
C SER A 93 16.25 -21.63 6.53
N ARG A 94 17.53 -22.10 6.54
CA ARG A 94 18.48 -21.79 7.61
C ARG A 94 19.92 -21.85 7.12
N PRO A 95 20.86 -21.11 7.74
CA PRO A 95 22.26 -21.27 7.45
C PRO A 95 22.72 -22.65 7.92
N ARG A 96 23.37 -23.41 7.01
CA ARG A 96 23.91 -24.76 7.29
C ARG A 96 25.40 -24.71 7.64
N ALA A 97 26.16 -23.92 6.87
CA ALA A 97 27.59 -23.74 7.06
C ALA A 97 28.02 -22.36 6.56
N TRP A 98 29.07 -21.82 7.14
CA TRP A 98 29.70 -20.56 6.71
C TRP A 98 31.15 -20.51 7.17
N ASP A 99 32.00 -19.75 6.47
CA ASP A 99 33.39 -19.55 6.85
C ASP A 99 33.55 -18.34 7.80
N ALA A 100 33.40 -18.60 9.10
CA ALA A 100 33.57 -17.57 10.11
C ALA A 100 35.05 -17.11 10.26
N ALA A 101 36.03 -17.92 9.87
CA ALA A 101 37.42 -17.56 9.94
C ALA A 101 37.79 -16.54 8.84
N ALA A 102 37.35 -16.79 7.60
CA ALA A 102 37.50 -15.86 6.50
C ALA A 102 36.79 -14.52 6.78
N ALA A 103 35.59 -14.54 7.35
CA ALA A 103 34.89 -13.32 7.75
C ALA A 103 35.66 -12.49 8.80
N ARG A 104 36.21 -13.17 9.82
CA ARG A 104 37.01 -12.51 10.88
C ARG A 104 38.38 -12.01 10.41
N ALA A 105 38.87 -12.45 9.27
CA ALA A 105 40.10 -11.94 8.68
C ALA A 105 39.94 -10.47 8.20
N ASP A 106 38.73 -9.99 7.93
CA ASP A 106 38.47 -8.55 7.72
C ASP A 106 38.57 -7.81 9.06
N PRO A 107 39.49 -6.84 9.23
CA PRO A 107 39.73 -6.12 10.49
C PRO A 107 38.49 -5.30 10.94
N ALA A 108 37.55 -5.03 10.03
CA ALA A 108 36.32 -4.34 10.35
C ALA A 108 35.22 -5.27 10.83
N CYS A 109 35.40 -6.60 10.76
CA CYS A 109 34.44 -7.56 11.26
C CYS A 109 34.40 -7.53 12.80
N VAL A 110 33.20 -7.31 13.38
CA VAL A 110 33.03 -7.29 14.83
C VAL A 110 32.43 -8.61 15.30
N ALA A 111 31.39 -9.10 14.63
CA ALA A 111 30.71 -10.34 15.00
C ALA A 111 29.98 -11.00 13.82
N VAL A 112 29.88 -12.32 13.92
CA VAL A 112 28.93 -13.14 13.16
C VAL A 112 27.94 -13.71 14.20
N VAL A 113 26.65 -13.45 14.05
CA VAL A 113 25.63 -13.69 15.06
C VAL A 113 24.60 -14.68 14.54
N GLN A 114 24.48 -15.83 15.19
CA GLN A 114 23.39 -16.76 14.98
C GLN A 114 22.43 -16.65 16.16
N HIS A 115 21.18 -16.27 15.90
CA HIS A 115 20.19 -16.07 16.95
C HIS A 115 18.77 -16.40 16.45
N PRO A 116 17.93 -17.14 17.24
CA PRO A 116 16.59 -17.53 16.81
C PRO A 116 15.69 -16.34 16.44
N ARG A 117 15.84 -15.18 17.10
CA ARG A 117 15.06 -13.96 16.81
C ARG A 117 15.44 -13.29 15.48
N LEU A 118 16.46 -13.77 14.77
CA LEU A 118 16.74 -13.34 13.40
C LEU A 118 15.90 -14.10 12.37
N ALA A 119 14.96 -14.94 12.83
CA ALA A 119 13.99 -15.56 11.95
C ALA A 119 12.96 -14.54 11.44
N GLN A 120 12.62 -14.64 10.17
CA GLN A 120 11.50 -13.97 9.54
C GLN A 120 10.66 -15.05 8.85
N MET A 121 9.43 -15.25 9.31
CA MET A 121 8.59 -16.35 8.86
C MET A 121 9.30 -17.71 8.99
N GLY A 122 9.43 -18.48 7.91
CA GLY A 122 10.16 -19.75 7.86
C GLY A 122 11.68 -19.61 7.69
N SER A 123 12.18 -18.39 7.40
CA SER A 123 13.60 -18.15 7.07
C SER A 123 14.39 -17.69 8.30
N LEU A 124 15.36 -18.50 8.75
CA LEU A 124 16.31 -18.10 9.78
C LEU A 124 17.51 -17.39 9.15
N GLY A 125 17.80 -16.17 9.63
CA GLY A 125 18.92 -15.37 9.16
C GLY A 125 20.23 -15.59 9.93
N LEU A 126 21.34 -15.17 9.31
CA LEU A 126 22.66 -15.06 9.92
C LEU A 126 23.06 -13.59 9.98
N GLY A 127 23.26 -13.06 11.19
CA GLY A 127 23.66 -11.67 11.41
C GLY A 127 25.16 -11.44 11.24
N ILE A 128 25.52 -10.30 10.67
CA ILE A 128 26.91 -9.80 10.65
C ILE A 128 26.96 -8.39 11.21
N VAL A 129 28.01 -8.05 11.93
CA VAL A 129 28.25 -6.73 12.48
C VAL A 129 29.65 -6.27 12.10
N ALA A 130 29.77 -5.05 11.58
CA ALA A 130 31.01 -4.47 11.12
C ALA A 130 31.19 -3.02 11.59
N ARG A 131 32.42 -2.52 11.54
CA ARG A 131 32.77 -1.12 11.89
C ARG A 131 32.38 -0.12 10.81
N THR A 132 32.24 -0.56 9.56
CA THR A 132 31.86 0.30 8.43
C THR A 132 30.80 -0.38 7.54
N PRO A 133 29.94 0.38 6.87
CA PRO A 133 28.95 -0.20 5.96
C PRO A 133 29.58 -1.01 4.81
N SER A 134 30.68 -0.52 4.23
CA SER A 134 31.37 -1.18 3.11
C SER A 134 32.02 -2.52 3.49
N ALA A 135 32.34 -2.72 4.76
CA ALA A 135 32.87 -4.00 5.22
C ALA A 135 31.80 -5.10 5.22
N LEU A 136 30.52 -4.76 5.35
CA LEU A 136 29.44 -5.74 5.32
C LEU A 136 29.43 -6.56 4.03
N ASP A 137 29.68 -5.92 2.87
CA ASP A 137 29.70 -6.62 1.57
C ASP A 137 30.89 -7.60 1.46
N ARG A 138 32.05 -7.20 1.95
CA ARG A 138 33.26 -8.07 1.97
C ARG A 138 33.09 -9.25 2.92
N ILE A 139 32.55 -8.99 4.11
CA ILE A 139 32.29 -10.02 5.13
C ILE A 139 31.25 -11.01 4.64
N GLU A 140 30.15 -10.53 4.02
CA GLU A 140 29.13 -11.38 3.42
C GLU A 140 29.72 -12.30 2.36
N ALA A 141 30.53 -11.76 1.45
CA ALA A 141 31.20 -12.54 0.42
C ALA A 141 32.18 -13.58 1.02
N ALA A 142 32.95 -13.20 2.05
CA ALA A 142 33.90 -14.08 2.72
C ALA A 142 33.24 -15.21 3.50
N LEU A 143 32.04 -14.98 4.05
CA LEU A 143 31.27 -15.99 4.79
C LEU A 143 30.87 -17.18 3.92
N ALA A 144 30.66 -17.00 2.61
CA ALA A 144 30.26 -18.04 1.66
C ALA A 144 29.14 -18.94 2.23
N VAL A 145 28.07 -18.34 2.77
CA VAL A 145 27.03 -19.04 3.52
C VAL A 145 26.35 -20.10 2.66
N GLN A 146 26.34 -21.34 3.13
CA GLN A 146 25.57 -22.43 2.55
C GLN A 146 24.23 -22.50 3.26
N TRP A 147 23.16 -22.44 2.49
CA TRP A 147 21.80 -22.48 2.99
C TRP A 147 21.21 -23.89 2.87
N GLN A 148 20.52 -24.32 3.91
CA GLN A 148 19.57 -25.40 3.82
C GLN A 148 18.20 -24.81 3.53
N VAL A 149 17.58 -25.23 2.44
CA VAL A 149 16.26 -24.78 1.97
C VAL A 149 15.36 -25.99 1.85
N ASP A 150 14.09 -25.85 2.17
CA ASP A 150 13.09 -26.89 1.94
C ASP A 150 12.75 -26.97 0.44
N ASP A 151 13.34 -27.93 -0.26
CA ASP A 151 13.19 -28.13 -1.71
C ASP A 151 11.76 -28.52 -2.13
N GLY A 152 10.95 -29.06 -1.21
CA GLY A 152 9.56 -29.41 -1.47
C GLY A 152 8.64 -28.21 -1.68
N SER A 153 9.11 -27.01 -1.37
CA SER A 153 8.37 -25.73 -1.47
C SER A 153 8.75 -24.88 -2.68
N ALA A 154 9.50 -25.43 -3.64
CA ALA A 154 9.93 -24.68 -4.83
C ALA A 154 8.72 -24.22 -5.68
N PHE A 155 8.76 -22.98 -6.16
CA PHE A 155 7.68 -22.39 -6.96
C PHE A 155 8.18 -21.35 -7.98
N GLU A 156 7.36 -21.09 -8.98
CA GLU A 156 7.51 -20.07 -10.00
C GLU A 156 6.25 -19.19 -10.05
N GLN A 157 6.25 -18.13 -10.84
CA GLN A 157 5.11 -17.21 -11.01
C GLN A 157 3.80 -17.95 -11.31
N ALA A 158 3.85 -18.99 -12.14
CA ALA A 158 2.67 -19.78 -12.52
C ALA A 158 1.94 -20.40 -11.31
N ALA A 159 2.68 -20.80 -10.28
CA ALA A 159 2.08 -21.36 -9.06
C ALA A 159 1.30 -20.29 -8.25
N ILE A 160 1.73 -19.03 -8.30
CA ILE A 160 1.01 -17.92 -7.70
C ILE A 160 -0.26 -17.64 -8.49
N ASP A 161 -0.14 -17.54 -9.82
CA ASP A 161 -1.26 -17.25 -10.72
C ASP A 161 -2.35 -18.33 -10.61
N GLU A 162 -1.96 -19.60 -10.52
CA GLU A 162 -2.89 -20.73 -10.35
C GLU A 162 -3.61 -20.68 -9.00
N ARG A 163 -2.89 -20.32 -7.92
CA ARG A 163 -3.50 -20.27 -6.57
C ARG A 163 -4.58 -19.21 -6.42
N ILE A 164 -4.50 -18.14 -7.19
CA ILE A 164 -5.50 -17.06 -7.16
C ILE A 164 -6.45 -17.07 -8.37
N ASP A 165 -6.32 -18.05 -9.28
CA ASP A 165 -7.18 -18.09 -10.48
C ASP A 165 -8.65 -18.23 -10.11
N ILE A 166 -9.40 -17.13 -10.34
CA ILE A 166 -10.81 -17.04 -9.93
C ILE A 166 -11.68 -18.10 -10.63
N ASP A 167 -11.40 -18.43 -11.88
CA ASP A 167 -12.21 -19.40 -12.61
C ASP A 167 -12.01 -20.82 -12.05
N THR A 168 -10.83 -21.14 -11.56
CA THR A 168 -10.56 -22.38 -10.85
C THR A 168 -11.31 -22.46 -9.53
N HIS A 169 -11.31 -21.37 -8.74
CA HIS A 169 -12.08 -21.29 -7.49
C HIS A 169 -13.59 -21.42 -7.73
N LEU A 170 -14.09 -20.81 -8.78
CA LEU A 170 -15.51 -20.91 -9.17
C LEU A 170 -15.89 -22.34 -9.57
N ARG A 171 -15.11 -23.00 -10.39
CA ARG A 171 -15.36 -24.42 -10.76
C ARG A 171 -15.36 -25.37 -9.56
N ARG A 172 -14.54 -25.08 -8.55
CA ARG A 172 -14.44 -25.88 -7.32
C ARG A 172 -15.46 -25.51 -6.24
N GLY A 173 -16.25 -24.45 -6.44
CA GLY A 173 -17.14 -23.91 -5.41
C GLY A 173 -16.40 -23.41 -4.16
N ALA A 174 -15.16 -22.94 -4.32
CA ALA A 174 -14.23 -22.70 -3.23
C ALA A 174 -14.21 -21.24 -2.73
N LEU A 175 -15.24 -20.45 -3.00
CA LEU A 175 -15.40 -19.11 -2.42
C LEU A 175 -15.92 -19.23 -0.99
N GLN A 176 -15.10 -18.82 -0.03
CA GLN A 176 -15.31 -19.10 1.38
C GLN A 176 -16.11 -18.02 2.12
N HIS A 177 -15.99 -16.78 1.65
CA HIS A 177 -16.51 -15.61 2.37
C HIS A 177 -17.46 -14.80 1.50
N ARG A 178 -18.48 -14.20 2.14
CA ARG A 178 -19.50 -13.39 1.47
C ARG A 178 -19.68 -12.06 2.20
N LEU A 179 -19.47 -10.95 1.46
CA LEU A 179 -19.78 -9.60 1.94
C LEU A 179 -21.26 -9.25 1.73
N ARG A 180 -21.81 -9.66 0.57
CA ARG A 180 -23.23 -9.50 0.21
C ARG A 180 -23.76 -10.86 -0.19
N LYS A 181 -24.96 -11.19 0.29
CA LYS A 181 -25.49 -12.56 0.27
C LYS A 181 -26.81 -12.68 -0.49
N ASP A 182 -27.17 -11.68 -1.29
CA ASP A 182 -28.44 -11.75 -2.02
C ASP A 182 -28.44 -13.00 -2.91
N ASP A 183 -29.53 -13.73 -2.90
CA ASP A 183 -29.70 -14.90 -3.75
C ASP A 183 -29.97 -14.44 -5.18
N LEU A 184 -29.01 -14.67 -6.04
CA LEU A 184 -29.15 -14.40 -7.47
C LEU A 184 -29.77 -15.61 -8.14
N PRO A 185 -30.79 -15.44 -9.02
CA PRO A 185 -31.36 -16.54 -9.78
C PRO A 185 -30.29 -17.29 -10.58
N THR A 186 -30.36 -18.61 -10.61
CA THR A 186 -29.42 -19.48 -11.32
C THR A 186 -29.47 -19.31 -12.84
N ASP A 187 -30.63 -18.91 -13.35
CA ASP A 187 -30.90 -18.66 -14.75
C ASP A 187 -30.72 -17.19 -15.17
N THR A 188 -30.03 -16.39 -14.34
CA THR A 188 -29.77 -14.98 -14.64
C THR A 188 -29.05 -14.84 -15.98
N ALA A 189 -29.70 -14.22 -16.96
CA ALA A 189 -29.07 -13.83 -18.21
C ALA A 189 -28.15 -12.62 -17.96
N TRP A 190 -26.86 -12.86 -17.92
CA TRP A 190 -25.86 -11.82 -17.69
C TRP A 190 -25.63 -10.99 -18.96
N THR A 191 -25.67 -9.68 -18.82
CA THR A 191 -25.33 -8.71 -19.88
C THR A 191 -23.81 -8.53 -19.98
N LEU A 192 -23.14 -8.57 -18.85
CA LEU A 192 -21.68 -8.45 -18.72
C LEU A 192 -21.12 -9.68 -17.99
N ASP A 193 -20.01 -10.19 -18.50
CA ASP A 193 -19.15 -11.16 -17.81
C ASP A 193 -17.71 -10.73 -18.03
N LEU A 194 -17.11 -10.11 -17.02
CA LEU A 194 -15.78 -9.49 -17.07
C LEU A 194 -14.82 -10.23 -16.13
N ARG A 195 -13.64 -10.60 -16.66
CA ARG A 195 -12.51 -11.03 -15.86
C ARG A 195 -11.42 -9.95 -15.84
N MET A 196 -10.81 -9.72 -14.67
CA MET A 196 -9.63 -8.87 -14.53
C MET A 196 -8.66 -9.45 -13.50
N ASP A 197 -7.37 -9.39 -13.84
CA ASP A 197 -6.28 -9.86 -12.99
C ASP A 197 -5.31 -8.70 -12.69
N VAL A 198 -4.98 -8.53 -11.41
CA VAL A 198 -4.05 -7.49 -10.93
C VAL A 198 -2.82 -8.17 -10.34
N PRO A 199 -1.59 -7.84 -10.76
CA PRO A 199 -0.39 -8.58 -10.37
C PRO A 199 0.09 -8.26 -8.95
N LEU A 200 1.04 -9.06 -8.48
CA LEU A 200 1.85 -8.78 -7.29
C LEU A 200 2.62 -7.47 -7.47
N ALA A 201 2.69 -6.63 -6.42
CA ALA A 201 3.42 -5.37 -6.47
C ALA A 201 4.14 -5.05 -5.16
N ALA A 202 5.27 -4.36 -5.25
CA ALA A 202 6.06 -3.94 -4.10
C ALA A 202 5.61 -2.58 -3.54
N HIS A 203 6.01 -2.27 -2.31
CA HIS A 203 5.88 -0.92 -1.72
C HIS A 203 6.85 0.07 -2.35
N ALA A 204 8.03 -0.40 -2.74
CA ALA A 204 9.06 0.34 -3.43
C ALA A 204 9.37 1.75 -2.85
N PRO A 205 9.48 1.91 -1.50
CA PRO A 205 9.82 3.20 -0.93
C PRO A 205 11.20 3.65 -1.42
N ILE A 206 11.40 4.95 -1.64
CA ILE A 206 12.71 5.48 -2.07
C ILE A 206 13.76 5.25 -0.99
N GLU A 207 13.42 5.49 0.28
CA GLU A 207 14.26 5.12 1.43
C GLU A 207 14.09 3.64 1.76
N PRO A 208 15.13 2.76 1.64
CA PRO A 208 15.05 1.42 2.21
C PRO A 208 14.92 1.47 3.73
N ARG A 209 14.31 0.44 4.34
CA ARG A 209 14.13 0.40 5.81
C ARG A 209 15.47 0.49 6.51
N SER A 210 15.48 1.24 7.61
CA SER A 210 16.62 1.38 8.49
C SER A 210 16.18 1.53 9.92
N ALA A 211 16.93 0.95 10.86
CA ALA A 211 16.79 1.18 12.28
C ALA A 211 18.15 1.17 12.97
N THR A 212 18.27 1.90 14.07
CA THR A 212 19.42 1.84 14.97
C THR A 212 18.92 1.41 16.35
N ALA A 213 19.54 0.42 16.96
CA ALA A 213 19.22 -0.01 18.31
C ALA A 213 20.43 0.11 19.24
N HIS A 214 20.19 0.44 20.50
CA HIS A 214 21.21 0.55 21.54
C HIS A 214 20.68 -0.03 22.86
N TRP A 215 21.32 -1.08 23.34
CA TRP A 215 21.10 -1.63 24.68
C TRP A 215 21.95 -0.87 25.69
N LEU A 216 21.32 -0.45 26.80
CA LEU A 216 21.99 0.23 27.88
C LEU A 216 22.38 -0.82 28.93
N ALA A 217 23.67 -0.91 29.26
CA ALA A 217 24.20 -1.88 30.23
C ALA A 217 23.56 -1.68 31.60
N ASP A 218 23.47 -0.42 32.03
CA ASP A 218 22.65 -0.01 33.17
C ASP A 218 21.43 0.75 32.62
N ALA A 219 20.26 0.37 33.06
CA ALA A 219 19.06 1.13 32.70
C ALA A 219 19.32 2.62 32.98
N ASP A 220 19.01 3.49 32.01
CA ASP A 220 19.20 4.92 32.24
C ASP A 220 18.36 5.42 33.45
N LYS A 221 18.54 6.71 33.83
CA LYS A 221 17.81 7.29 34.95
C LYS A 221 16.28 7.18 34.87
N LYS A 222 15.76 6.85 33.70
CA LYS A 222 14.34 6.60 33.43
C LYS A 222 13.99 5.12 33.44
N GLY A 223 14.94 4.21 33.67
CA GLY A 223 14.75 2.77 33.63
C GLY A 223 14.74 2.17 32.23
N ILE A 224 15.09 2.94 31.18
CA ILE A 224 15.12 2.45 29.79
C ILE A 224 16.30 1.49 29.61
N ALA A 225 16.00 0.30 29.09
CA ALA A 225 16.98 -0.73 28.78
C ALA A 225 17.33 -0.80 27.27
N LEU A 226 16.37 -0.47 26.41
CA LEU A 226 16.55 -0.51 24.96
C LEU A 226 16.05 0.79 24.33
N LYS A 227 16.90 1.44 23.53
CA LYS A 227 16.54 2.59 22.68
C LYS A 227 16.60 2.19 21.22
N VAL A 228 15.57 2.56 20.44
CA VAL A 228 15.48 2.26 19.00
C VAL A 228 15.09 3.51 18.24
N TRP A 229 15.85 3.87 17.23
CA TRP A 229 15.55 4.93 16.24
C TRP A 229 15.02 4.25 14.99
N ALA A 230 13.77 4.53 14.62
CA ALA A 230 13.10 3.84 13.54
C ALA A 230 12.17 4.75 12.74
N GLY A 231 12.11 4.50 11.43
CA GLY A 231 11.10 5.04 10.54
C GLY A 231 9.93 4.07 10.41
N THR A 232 9.02 4.05 11.38
CA THR A 232 7.88 3.14 11.44
C THR A 232 6.54 3.87 11.27
N GLN A 233 5.52 3.17 10.77
CA GLN A 233 4.14 3.66 10.67
C GLN A 233 3.33 3.41 11.94
N ASP A 234 3.82 2.57 12.86
CA ASP A 234 3.17 2.27 14.14
C ASP A 234 4.20 2.07 15.26
N LEU A 235 4.46 3.15 16.00
CA LEU A 235 5.42 3.19 17.10
C LEU A 235 5.02 2.30 18.28
N PHE A 236 3.74 2.26 18.60
CA PHE A 236 3.25 1.50 19.74
C PHE A 236 3.30 0.00 19.47
N TYR A 237 2.85 -0.43 18.30
CA TYR A 237 2.97 -1.82 17.87
C TYR A 237 4.44 -2.26 17.83
N MET A 238 5.33 -1.42 17.28
CA MET A 238 6.77 -1.66 17.23
C MET A 238 7.35 -1.90 18.62
N ARG A 239 7.05 -1.01 19.58
CA ARG A 239 7.48 -1.12 20.97
C ARG A 239 6.96 -2.42 21.60
N ASP A 240 5.69 -2.75 21.40
CA ASP A 240 5.06 -3.93 21.97
C ASP A 240 5.62 -5.23 21.39
N VAL A 241 5.99 -5.25 20.09
CA VAL A 241 6.69 -6.38 19.48
C VAL A 241 8.06 -6.57 20.12
N LEU A 242 8.85 -5.51 20.26
CA LEU A 242 10.16 -5.56 20.91
C LEU A 242 10.04 -5.99 22.39
N ALA A 243 9.05 -5.48 23.11
CA ALA A 243 8.78 -5.86 24.50
C ALA A 243 8.54 -7.37 24.64
N ARG A 244 7.69 -7.94 23.79
CA ARG A 244 7.43 -9.38 23.78
C ARG A 244 8.66 -10.19 23.39
N GLN A 245 9.38 -9.75 22.36
CA GLN A 245 10.57 -10.47 21.84
C GLN A 245 11.69 -10.54 22.89
N PHE A 246 11.86 -9.50 23.70
CA PHE A 246 12.93 -9.45 24.68
C PHE A 246 12.47 -9.67 26.12
N SER A 247 11.17 -9.99 26.34
CA SER A 247 10.57 -10.17 27.67
C SER A 247 10.81 -8.97 28.58
N LEU A 248 10.66 -7.77 28.02
CA LEU A 248 10.76 -6.51 28.74
C LEU A 248 9.38 -5.89 28.94
N ALA A 249 9.23 -5.11 30.02
CA ALA A 249 8.10 -4.20 30.13
C ALA A 249 8.19 -3.10 29.05
N ALA A 250 7.07 -2.72 28.44
CA ALA A 250 7.04 -1.77 27.34
C ALA A 250 7.65 -0.40 27.71
N GLU A 251 7.52 0.00 28.97
CA GLU A 251 8.06 1.24 29.55
C GLU A 251 9.59 1.27 29.59
N ARG A 252 10.23 0.10 29.49
CA ARG A 252 11.69 -0.03 29.43
C ARG A 252 12.25 0.09 28.01
N ILE A 253 11.38 0.30 27.02
CA ILE A 253 11.77 0.47 25.62
C ILE A 253 11.37 1.86 25.14
N GLU A 254 12.34 2.64 24.70
CA GLU A 254 12.14 3.93 24.05
C GLU A 254 12.27 3.78 22.53
N VAL A 255 11.19 4.02 21.79
CA VAL A 255 11.23 4.08 20.32
C VAL A 255 11.19 5.53 19.90
N GLN A 256 12.30 6.01 19.35
CA GLN A 256 12.46 7.34 18.79
C GLN A 256 11.97 7.35 17.34
N ALA A 257 10.86 8.07 17.10
CA ALA A 257 10.34 8.24 15.75
C ALA A 257 11.30 9.04 14.87
N CYS A 258 11.64 8.50 13.71
CA CYS A 258 12.34 9.18 12.64
C CYS A 258 11.38 9.49 11.49
N ARG A 259 11.74 10.47 10.65
CA ARG A 259 11.01 10.72 9.42
C ARG A 259 11.08 9.50 8.51
N ILE A 260 10.02 9.28 7.71
CA ILE A 260 9.90 8.14 6.81
C ILE A 260 10.01 8.63 5.36
N GLY A 261 10.95 8.07 4.60
CA GLY A 261 11.11 8.31 3.16
C GLY A 261 10.28 7.39 2.28
N GLY A 262 9.03 7.13 2.73
CA GLY A 262 8.05 6.25 2.13
C GLY A 262 7.80 5.01 2.99
N GLY A 263 6.54 4.66 3.18
CA GLY A 263 6.13 3.46 3.93
C GLY A 263 5.08 2.67 3.17
N PHE A 264 3.99 3.33 2.78
CA PHE A 264 2.89 2.81 1.95
C PHE A 264 2.24 1.52 2.49
N GLY A 265 2.35 1.28 3.80
CA GLY A 265 1.95 0.05 4.48
C GLY A 265 3.15 -0.85 4.84
N GLY A 266 4.26 -0.78 4.11
CA GLY A 266 5.43 -1.63 4.28
C GLY A 266 6.15 -1.48 5.63
N ARG A 267 5.99 -0.36 6.31
CA ARG A 267 6.64 -0.08 7.61
C ARG A 267 5.68 -0.21 8.79
N THR A 268 4.63 -1.00 8.67
CA THR A 268 3.73 -1.35 9.76
C THR A 268 4.25 -2.51 10.61
N LEU A 269 5.17 -3.33 10.08
CA LEU A 269 5.73 -4.49 10.78
C LEU A 269 7.12 -4.21 11.32
N CYS A 270 7.44 -4.84 12.46
CA CYS A 270 8.76 -4.83 13.07
C CYS A 270 9.69 -5.79 12.32
N THR A 271 10.68 -5.26 11.62
CA THR A 271 11.64 -6.02 10.81
C THR A 271 13.08 -5.62 11.17
N VAL A 272 13.62 -4.60 10.53
CA VAL A 272 15.00 -4.12 10.78
C VAL A 272 15.22 -3.65 12.22
N GLU A 273 14.17 -3.26 12.90
CA GLU A 273 14.21 -2.83 14.30
C GLU A 273 14.54 -4.01 15.22
N LEU A 274 13.91 -5.17 14.97
CA LEU A 274 14.23 -6.40 15.68
C LEU A 274 15.63 -6.89 15.33
N GLU A 275 16.01 -6.86 14.05
CA GLU A 275 17.36 -7.21 13.60
C GLU A 275 18.42 -6.34 14.31
N ALA A 276 18.24 -5.02 14.30
CA ALA A 276 19.14 -4.09 14.97
C ALA A 276 19.24 -4.34 16.48
N ALA A 277 18.09 -4.60 17.13
CA ALA A 277 18.06 -4.86 18.57
C ALA A 277 18.78 -6.17 18.95
N VAL A 278 18.61 -7.24 18.15
CA VAL A 278 19.30 -8.52 18.37
C VAL A 278 20.82 -8.36 18.18
N LEU A 279 21.23 -7.70 17.09
CA LEU A 279 22.66 -7.49 16.82
C LEU A 279 23.31 -6.57 17.85
N ALA A 280 22.63 -5.49 18.27
CA ALA A 280 23.12 -4.60 19.30
C ALA A 280 23.27 -5.30 20.66
N GLN A 281 22.35 -6.20 21.02
CA GLN A 281 22.45 -7.03 22.23
C GLN A 281 23.69 -7.94 22.17
N ALA A 282 23.90 -8.56 21.01
CA ALA A 282 25.02 -9.51 20.83
C ALA A 282 26.40 -8.87 20.94
N VAL A 283 26.54 -7.59 20.56
CA VAL A 283 27.85 -6.90 20.58
C VAL A 283 28.01 -5.87 21.70
N GLY A 284 26.97 -5.58 22.48
CA GLY A 284 27.01 -4.60 23.57
C GLY A 284 27.28 -3.15 23.11
N ALA A 285 26.93 -2.81 21.87
CA ALA A 285 27.14 -1.50 21.27
C ALA A 285 25.96 -1.10 20.39
N PRO A 286 25.80 0.21 20.08
CA PRO A 286 24.76 0.63 19.11
C PRO A 286 24.98 -0.01 17.75
N VAL A 287 23.93 -0.60 17.15
CA VAL A 287 24.01 -1.19 15.81
C VAL A 287 22.93 -0.58 14.93
N LYS A 288 23.33 -0.14 13.73
CA LYS A 288 22.43 0.27 12.66
C LYS A 288 22.28 -0.87 11.65
N VAL A 289 21.06 -1.25 11.36
CA VAL A 289 20.70 -2.11 10.23
C VAL A 289 19.99 -1.27 9.19
N GLN A 290 20.43 -1.37 7.95
CA GLN A 290 19.76 -0.79 6.80
C GLN A 290 19.69 -1.84 5.70
N TRP A 291 18.48 -2.12 5.21
CA TRP A 291 18.31 -3.04 4.09
C TRP A 291 18.82 -2.43 2.79
N SER A 292 19.37 -3.26 1.93
CA SER A 292 19.61 -2.89 0.53
C SER A 292 18.29 -2.83 -0.24
N ARG A 293 18.30 -2.28 -1.45
CA ARG A 293 17.13 -2.31 -2.33
C ARG A 293 16.70 -3.73 -2.64
N ALA A 294 17.63 -4.63 -2.87
CA ALA A 294 17.35 -6.04 -3.11
C ALA A 294 16.66 -6.70 -1.90
N GLN A 295 17.13 -6.40 -0.68
CA GLN A 295 16.47 -6.89 0.54
C GLN A 295 15.06 -6.31 0.73
N GLU A 296 14.86 -5.03 0.39
CA GLU A 296 13.53 -4.40 0.46
C GLU A 296 12.52 -5.11 -0.45
N PHE A 297 12.94 -5.55 -1.65
CA PHE A 297 12.09 -6.32 -2.54
C PHE A 297 11.90 -7.77 -2.08
N SER A 298 12.99 -8.46 -1.69
CA SER A 298 12.94 -9.90 -1.41
C SER A 298 12.43 -10.27 -0.03
N GLN A 299 12.67 -9.41 0.98
CA GLN A 299 12.34 -9.70 2.38
C GLN A 299 11.14 -8.89 2.89
N GLY A 300 10.75 -7.80 2.21
CA GLY A 300 9.52 -7.07 2.50
C GLY A 300 8.28 -7.88 2.10
N PHE A 301 7.16 -7.60 2.75
CA PHE A 301 5.88 -8.12 2.25
C PHE A 301 5.36 -7.25 1.09
N GLN A 302 4.50 -7.85 0.26
CA GLN A 302 4.11 -7.31 -1.03
C GLN A 302 2.59 -7.06 -1.07
N ARG A 303 2.12 -6.17 -1.98
CA ARG A 303 0.70 -6.09 -2.30
C ARG A 303 0.25 -7.40 -2.93
N PRO A 304 -0.76 -8.09 -2.37
CA PRO A 304 -1.25 -9.31 -2.96
C PRO A 304 -1.68 -9.13 -4.43
N PRO A 305 -1.47 -10.13 -5.28
CA PRO A 305 -2.14 -10.20 -6.57
C PRO A 305 -3.61 -10.52 -6.34
N SER A 306 -4.47 -10.20 -7.32
CA SER A 306 -5.89 -10.53 -7.24
C SER A 306 -6.46 -10.91 -8.61
N SER A 307 -7.40 -11.86 -8.62
CA SER A 307 -8.13 -12.30 -9.79
C SER A 307 -9.62 -12.15 -9.54
N HIS A 308 -10.33 -11.57 -10.48
CA HIS A 308 -11.71 -11.15 -10.32
C HIS A 308 -12.59 -11.65 -11.46
N ARG A 309 -13.84 -12.00 -11.13
CA ARG A 309 -14.93 -12.18 -12.09
C ARG A 309 -16.10 -11.32 -11.69
N VAL A 310 -16.56 -10.45 -12.58
CA VAL A 310 -17.72 -9.59 -12.36
C VAL A 310 -18.77 -9.89 -13.40
N ARG A 311 -20.00 -10.15 -12.97
CA ARG A 311 -21.16 -10.28 -13.84
C ARG A 311 -22.22 -9.27 -13.47
N ALA A 312 -22.85 -8.66 -14.46
CA ALA A 312 -23.93 -7.72 -14.26
C ALA A 312 -25.06 -7.97 -15.26
N ARG A 313 -26.28 -7.74 -14.81
CA ARG A 313 -27.46 -7.71 -15.67
C ARG A 313 -27.95 -6.27 -15.77
N VAL A 314 -27.99 -5.76 -16.98
CA VAL A 314 -28.57 -4.45 -17.31
C VAL A 314 -29.96 -4.68 -17.88
N HIS A 315 -30.98 -4.05 -17.31
CA HIS A 315 -32.34 -4.11 -17.80
C HIS A 315 -33.05 -2.77 -17.53
N GLY A 316 -33.80 -2.27 -18.51
CA GLY A 316 -34.51 -0.99 -18.39
C GLY A 316 -33.61 0.20 -18.11
N GLY A 317 -32.38 0.20 -18.66
CA GLY A 317 -31.39 1.28 -18.44
C GLY A 317 -30.78 1.31 -17.04
N ARG A 318 -30.89 0.23 -16.26
CA ARG A 318 -30.31 0.11 -14.93
C ARG A 318 -29.66 -1.25 -14.70
N ILE A 319 -28.68 -1.31 -13.77
CA ILE A 319 -28.15 -2.58 -13.26
C ILE A 319 -29.14 -3.13 -12.27
N THR A 320 -29.61 -4.36 -12.51
CA THR A 320 -30.60 -5.04 -11.65
C THR A 320 -29.95 -6.11 -10.78
N HIS A 321 -28.91 -6.79 -11.31
CA HIS A 321 -28.18 -7.84 -10.62
C HIS A 321 -26.68 -7.60 -10.76
N TRP A 322 -25.97 -7.84 -9.69
CA TRP A 322 -24.50 -7.73 -9.64
C TRP A 322 -23.91 -8.90 -8.89
N TRP A 323 -22.95 -9.54 -9.50
CA TRP A 323 -22.16 -10.58 -8.89
C TRP A 323 -20.68 -10.29 -9.05
N HIS A 324 -19.95 -10.26 -7.95
CA HIS A 324 -18.51 -10.06 -7.95
C HIS A 324 -17.84 -11.15 -7.12
N ALA A 325 -17.03 -11.97 -7.77
CA ALA A 325 -16.19 -12.97 -7.15
C ALA A 325 -14.73 -12.58 -7.26
N LEU A 326 -13.96 -12.75 -6.19
CA LEU A 326 -12.52 -12.46 -6.22
C LEU A 326 -11.71 -13.46 -5.39
N ALA A 327 -10.50 -13.73 -5.86
CA ALA A 327 -9.47 -14.48 -5.16
C ALA A 327 -8.21 -13.61 -5.02
N SER A 328 -7.62 -13.60 -3.83
CA SER A 328 -6.39 -12.86 -3.53
C SER A 328 -5.64 -13.52 -2.38
N SER A 329 -4.62 -12.88 -1.84
CA SER A 329 -3.93 -13.34 -0.63
C SER A 329 -4.22 -12.41 0.56
N HIS A 330 -3.85 -12.88 1.76
CA HIS A 330 -4.07 -12.14 3.00
C HIS A 330 -3.38 -10.77 3.00
N ILE A 331 -4.07 -9.80 3.59
CA ILE A 331 -3.61 -8.41 3.71
C ILE A 331 -3.41 -8.03 5.18
N LEU A 332 -4.43 -8.20 6.02
CA LEU A 332 -4.38 -7.85 7.45
C LEU A 332 -3.94 -9.03 8.31
N PHE A 333 -4.32 -10.24 7.93
CA PHE A 333 -4.03 -11.46 8.68
C PHE A 333 -2.82 -12.19 8.12
N THR A 334 -1.72 -11.45 7.95
CA THR A 334 -0.47 -12.02 7.44
C THR A 334 0.21 -12.86 8.52
N PRO A 335 0.96 -13.90 8.15
CA PRO A 335 1.76 -14.67 9.10
C PRO A 335 2.73 -13.82 9.94
N ALA A 336 3.19 -12.69 9.40
CA ALA A 336 4.12 -11.79 10.09
C ALA A 336 3.54 -11.11 11.34
N VAL A 337 2.22 -10.98 11.44
CA VAL A 337 1.56 -10.33 12.58
C VAL A 337 0.81 -11.31 13.48
N MET A 338 0.59 -12.55 13.03
CA MET A 338 -0.24 -13.52 13.73
C MET A 338 0.49 -14.83 14.04
N PRO A 339 0.38 -15.37 15.26
CA PRO A 339 0.80 -16.73 15.55
C PRO A 339 0.06 -17.73 14.66
N VAL A 340 0.71 -18.88 14.36
CA VAL A 340 0.17 -19.89 13.45
C VAL A 340 -1.26 -20.35 13.82
N TRP A 341 -1.56 -20.53 15.11
CA TRP A 341 -2.90 -20.91 15.56
C TRP A 341 -3.98 -19.86 15.29
N MET A 342 -3.62 -18.56 15.34
CA MET A 342 -4.55 -17.47 14.97
C MET A 342 -4.75 -17.39 13.47
N GLN A 343 -3.80 -17.85 12.66
CA GLN A 343 -3.92 -17.83 11.20
C GLN A 343 -5.08 -18.71 10.73
N THR A 344 -5.26 -19.88 11.35
CA THR A 344 -6.39 -20.78 11.04
C THR A 344 -7.73 -20.12 11.37
N LEU A 345 -7.84 -19.42 12.49
CA LEU A 345 -9.05 -18.66 12.83
C LEU A 345 -9.29 -17.51 11.86
N ALA A 346 -8.24 -16.82 11.42
CA ALA A 346 -8.33 -15.75 10.44
C ALA A 346 -8.77 -16.28 9.05
N ASP A 347 -8.33 -17.47 8.66
CA ASP A 347 -8.77 -18.14 7.43
C ASP A 347 -10.27 -18.44 7.48
N LEU A 348 -10.81 -18.82 8.64
CA LEU A 348 -12.24 -19.06 8.85
C LEU A 348 -13.07 -17.76 8.89
N ALA A 349 -12.53 -16.70 9.51
CA ALA A 349 -13.22 -15.42 9.65
C ALA A 349 -13.23 -14.58 8.36
N GLY A 350 -12.26 -14.80 7.47
CA GLY A 350 -12.01 -14.02 6.26
C GLY A 350 -11.24 -12.72 6.52
N ASP A 351 -10.35 -12.38 5.61
CA ASP A 351 -9.59 -11.13 5.67
C ASP A 351 -10.35 -10.00 4.99
N SER A 352 -11.04 -9.17 5.78
CA SER A 352 -11.81 -8.02 5.28
C SER A 352 -10.96 -6.99 4.51
N GLY A 353 -9.63 -7.00 4.69
CA GLY A 353 -8.71 -6.19 3.92
C GLY A 353 -8.69 -6.56 2.45
N VAL A 354 -8.82 -7.86 2.13
CA VAL A 354 -8.88 -8.39 0.76
C VAL A 354 -10.11 -7.85 0.01
N ALA A 355 -11.26 -7.85 0.65
CA ALA A 355 -12.52 -7.48 0.05
C ALA A 355 -12.85 -5.97 0.14
N ARG A 356 -11.94 -5.16 0.71
CA ARG A 356 -12.13 -3.71 0.78
C ARG A 356 -12.24 -3.10 -0.62
N GLY A 357 -13.32 -2.34 -0.86
CA GLY A 357 -13.61 -1.76 -2.17
C GLY A 357 -14.27 -2.71 -3.18
N ALA A 358 -14.47 -3.99 -2.82
CA ALA A 358 -15.22 -4.93 -3.67
C ALA A 358 -16.73 -4.69 -3.66
N GLN A 359 -17.23 -4.11 -2.56
CA GLN A 359 -18.61 -3.64 -2.52
C GLN A 359 -18.71 -2.37 -3.35
N MET A 360 -19.58 -2.41 -4.36
CA MET A 360 -19.80 -1.26 -5.22
C MET A 360 -20.54 -0.15 -4.46
N PRO A 361 -20.18 1.12 -4.67
CA PRO A 361 -20.81 2.26 -4.00
C PRO A 361 -22.06 2.75 -4.73
N TYR A 362 -22.79 1.86 -5.41
CA TYR A 362 -23.94 2.16 -6.23
C TYR A 362 -25.17 1.38 -5.80
N ASP A 363 -26.35 1.95 -6.06
CA ASP A 363 -27.64 1.39 -5.71
C ASP A 363 -28.05 0.31 -6.73
N VAL A 364 -27.71 -0.93 -6.46
CA VAL A 364 -28.10 -2.10 -7.23
C VAL A 364 -28.98 -3.00 -6.37
N PRO A 365 -30.20 -3.36 -6.81
CA PRO A 365 -31.16 -4.07 -5.97
C PRO A 365 -30.68 -5.44 -5.47
N GLN A 366 -30.01 -6.21 -6.31
CA GLN A 366 -29.53 -7.55 -5.96
C GLN A 366 -28.01 -7.65 -6.14
N GLN A 367 -27.29 -7.89 -5.05
CA GLN A 367 -25.84 -7.93 -5.03
C GLN A 367 -25.34 -9.19 -4.32
N ARG A 368 -24.46 -9.91 -4.97
CA ARG A 368 -23.70 -11.01 -4.38
C ARG A 368 -22.20 -10.72 -4.54
N ILE A 369 -21.48 -10.66 -3.43
CA ILE A 369 -20.04 -10.39 -3.41
C ILE A 369 -19.38 -11.47 -2.57
N GLU A 370 -18.49 -12.25 -3.21
CA GLU A 370 -17.85 -13.41 -2.62
C GLU A 370 -16.35 -13.32 -2.82
N PHE A 371 -15.57 -13.81 -1.85
CA PHE A 371 -14.13 -13.81 -1.96
C PHE A 371 -13.48 -15.01 -1.28
N THR A 372 -12.25 -15.27 -1.65
CA THR A 372 -11.35 -16.18 -0.96
C THR A 372 -9.97 -15.54 -0.79
N ALA A 373 -9.35 -15.77 0.37
CA ALA A 373 -7.98 -15.37 0.63
C ALA A 373 -7.10 -16.62 0.67
N GLN A 374 -6.10 -16.67 -0.21
CA GLN A 374 -5.19 -17.79 -0.33
C GLN A 374 -3.84 -17.45 0.27
N ARG A 375 -3.21 -18.38 0.99
CA ARG A 375 -1.81 -18.23 1.40
C ARG A 375 -0.91 -18.49 0.22
N LEU A 376 -0.13 -17.48 -0.13
CA LEU A 376 0.85 -17.57 -1.22
C LEU A 376 2.23 -17.94 -0.67
N PRO A 377 3.08 -18.55 -1.49
CA PRO A 377 4.47 -18.82 -1.12
C PRO A 377 5.35 -17.56 -1.16
N VAL A 378 4.79 -16.38 -1.37
CA VAL A 378 5.41 -15.08 -1.23
C VAL A 378 4.73 -14.30 -0.11
N HIS A 379 5.52 -13.53 0.63
CA HIS A 379 5.02 -12.76 1.76
C HIS A 379 4.14 -11.59 1.27
N THR A 380 2.87 -11.59 1.67
CA THR A 380 1.91 -10.53 1.33
C THR A 380 1.42 -9.79 2.57
N GLY A 381 0.97 -8.55 2.39
CA GLY A 381 0.50 -7.74 3.51
C GLY A 381 -0.09 -6.39 3.09
N PRO A 382 -0.27 -5.47 4.06
CA PRO A 382 -0.90 -4.17 3.82
C PRO A 382 -0.12 -3.34 2.80
N TRP A 383 -0.82 -2.85 1.79
CA TRP A 383 -0.30 -1.93 0.78
C TRP A 383 -1.32 -0.80 0.60
N ARG A 384 -0.89 0.39 0.26
CA ARG A 384 -1.68 1.63 0.17
C ARG A 384 -3.11 1.42 -0.35
N GLY A 385 -4.11 1.55 0.54
CA GLY A 385 -5.53 1.29 0.22
C GLY A 385 -5.99 -0.15 0.42
N LEU A 386 -5.09 -1.10 0.78
CA LEU A 386 -5.40 -2.53 0.92
C LEU A 386 -5.98 -3.09 -0.40
N GLY A 387 -7.07 -3.85 -0.34
CA GLY A 387 -7.79 -4.33 -1.53
C GLY A 387 -8.52 -3.25 -2.32
N ALA A 388 -8.69 -2.02 -1.77
CA ALA A 388 -9.57 -1.03 -2.37
C ALA A 388 -9.11 -0.57 -3.76
N GLY A 389 -7.81 -0.36 -3.98
CA GLY A 389 -7.30 0.03 -5.30
C GLY A 389 -7.65 -0.98 -6.40
N PRO A 390 -7.20 -2.24 -6.29
CA PRO A 390 -7.55 -3.30 -7.24
C PRO A 390 -9.05 -3.53 -7.38
N ASN A 391 -9.77 -3.64 -6.26
CA ASN A 391 -11.19 -3.96 -6.29
C ASN A 391 -12.02 -2.85 -6.95
N THR A 392 -11.77 -1.58 -6.62
CA THR A 392 -12.50 -0.46 -7.22
C THR A 392 -12.17 -0.30 -8.70
N LEU A 393 -10.92 -0.53 -9.11
CA LEU A 393 -10.57 -0.59 -10.53
C LEU A 393 -11.46 -1.57 -11.29
N VAL A 394 -11.65 -2.77 -10.75
CA VAL A 394 -12.47 -3.82 -11.39
C VAL A 394 -13.95 -3.46 -11.38
N VAL A 395 -14.48 -3.02 -10.24
CA VAL A 395 -15.88 -2.58 -10.09
C VAL A 395 -16.19 -1.46 -11.07
N GLU A 396 -15.35 -0.46 -11.15
CA GLU A 396 -15.52 0.71 -11.99
C GLU A 396 -15.30 0.43 -13.48
N SER A 397 -14.47 -0.55 -13.82
CA SER A 397 -14.35 -1.07 -15.17
C SER A 397 -15.65 -1.76 -15.62
N ALA A 398 -16.25 -2.54 -14.74
CA ALA A 398 -17.53 -3.20 -15.03
C ALA A 398 -18.70 -2.19 -15.12
N MET A 399 -18.69 -1.14 -14.27
CA MET A 399 -19.65 -0.02 -14.35
C MET A 399 -19.57 0.69 -15.70
N ASP A 400 -18.36 0.93 -16.20
CA ASP A 400 -18.13 1.54 -17.52
C ASP A 400 -18.64 0.67 -18.68
N GLU A 401 -18.41 -0.65 -18.63
CA GLU A 401 -18.95 -1.58 -19.64
C GLU A 401 -20.48 -1.64 -19.59
N CYS A 402 -21.09 -1.59 -18.40
CA CYS A 402 -22.56 -1.53 -18.27
C CYS A 402 -23.13 -0.24 -18.87
N ALA A 403 -22.47 0.91 -18.65
CA ALA A 403 -22.85 2.19 -19.25
C ALA A 403 -22.80 2.12 -20.79
N ARG A 404 -21.71 1.59 -21.34
CA ARG A 404 -21.53 1.40 -22.79
C ARG A 404 -22.58 0.47 -23.38
N HIS A 405 -22.87 -0.65 -22.70
CA HIS A 405 -23.94 -1.56 -23.13
C HIS A 405 -25.31 -0.88 -23.18
N ALA A 406 -25.59 -0.01 -22.21
CA ALA A 406 -26.83 0.77 -22.16
C ALA A 406 -26.84 1.97 -23.12
N GLY A 407 -25.73 2.29 -23.82
CA GLY A 407 -25.59 3.49 -24.63
C GLY A 407 -25.62 4.79 -23.84
N ALA A 408 -25.30 4.72 -22.53
CA ALA A 408 -25.35 5.85 -21.61
C ALA A 408 -23.96 6.51 -21.46
N ASP A 409 -23.97 7.82 -21.16
CA ASP A 409 -22.74 8.51 -20.75
C ASP A 409 -22.22 7.93 -19.42
N PRO A 410 -20.93 7.64 -19.31
CA PRO A 410 -20.37 7.02 -18.10
C PRO A 410 -20.53 7.84 -16.82
N LEU A 411 -20.56 9.17 -16.88
CA LEU A 411 -20.82 10.03 -15.73
C LEU A 411 -22.29 9.97 -15.34
N ASP A 412 -23.21 10.17 -16.30
CA ASP A 412 -24.65 10.15 -16.06
C ASP A 412 -25.11 8.77 -15.54
N TRP A 413 -24.51 7.69 -16.07
CA TRP A 413 -24.73 6.34 -15.59
C TRP A 413 -24.41 6.19 -14.10
N ARG A 414 -23.26 6.70 -13.65
CA ARG A 414 -22.87 6.65 -12.24
C ARG A 414 -23.79 7.50 -11.36
N LEU A 415 -24.11 8.70 -11.81
CA LEU A 415 -25.01 9.60 -11.09
C LEU A 415 -26.43 9.05 -10.96
N GLN A 416 -26.90 8.32 -11.97
CA GLN A 416 -28.20 7.64 -11.95
C GLN A 416 -28.23 6.46 -10.96
N HIS A 417 -27.09 5.83 -10.70
CA HIS A 417 -26.97 4.65 -9.83
C HIS A 417 -26.51 4.97 -8.41
N THR A 418 -26.44 6.23 -8.00
CA THR A 418 -26.06 6.58 -6.62
C THR A 418 -27.03 7.56 -5.99
N THR A 419 -27.41 7.29 -4.74
CA THR A 419 -28.10 8.21 -3.84
C THR A 419 -27.15 8.90 -2.86
N ASP A 420 -25.88 8.50 -2.83
CA ASP A 420 -24.86 9.11 -1.99
C ASP A 420 -24.46 10.49 -2.53
N ALA A 421 -24.88 11.54 -1.81
CA ALA A 421 -24.67 12.92 -2.22
C ALA A 421 -23.17 13.30 -2.30
N ARG A 422 -22.32 12.74 -1.43
CA ARG A 422 -20.88 13.02 -1.42
C ARG A 422 -20.19 12.34 -2.61
N LEU A 423 -20.55 11.09 -2.94
CA LEU A 423 -20.08 10.43 -4.15
C LEU A 423 -20.49 11.19 -5.40
N ALA A 424 -21.74 11.60 -5.49
CA ALA A 424 -22.24 12.41 -6.61
C ALA A 424 -21.51 13.76 -6.72
N GLN A 425 -21.16 14.39 -5.59
CA GLN A 425 -20.44 15.65 -5.56
C GLN A 425 -19.02 15.50 -6.11
N VAL A 426 -18.24 14.51 -5.66
CA VAL A 426 -16.87 14.30 -6.18
C VAL A 426 -16.89 13.92 -7.67
N LEU A 427 -17.87 13.10 -8.13
CA LEU A 427 -18.04 12.78 -9.55
C LEU A 427 -18.30 14.03 -10.41
N ARG A 428 -19.29 14.86 -10.01
CA ARG A 428 -19.60 16.11 -10.73
C ARG A 428 -18.42 17.06 -10.73
N ARG A 429 -17.69 17.15 -9.61
CA ARG A 429 -16.55 18.05 -9.50
C ARG A 429 -15.38 17.61 -10.39
N ALA A 430 -14.99 16.35 -10.35
CA ALA A 430 -13.93 15.83 -11.23
C ALA A 430 -14.29 15.99 -12.72
N ALA A 431 -15.55 15.73 -13.07
CA ALA A 431 -16.04 15.91 -14.43
C ALA A 431 -16.01 17.38 -14.87
N ALA A 432 -16.43 18.31 -14.01
CA ALA A 432 -16.40 19.74 -14.30
C ALA A 432 -14.97 20.27 -14.51
N ASP A 433 -14.04 19.89 -13.64
CA ASP A 433 -12.65 20.30 -13.74
C ASP A 433 -11.96 19.74 -15.00
N ALA A 434 -12.33 18.52 -15.42
CA ALA A 434 -11.86 17.91 -16.66
C ALA A 434 -12.62 18.40 -17.91
N ARG A 435 -13.64 19.22 -17.77
CA ARG A 435 -14.55 19.59 -18.87
C ARG A 435 -15.05 18.34 -19.60
N TRP A 436 -15.73 17.47 -18.88
CA TRP A 436 -16.11 16.11 -19.30
C TRP A 436 -16.72 16.01 -20.70
N PRO A 437 -17.62 16.92 -21.15
CA PRO A 437 -18.19 16.86 -22.50
C PRO A 437 -17.19 17.08 -23.65
N GLU A 438 -16.07 17.79 -23.36
CA GLU A 438 -15.05 18.11 -24.36
C GLU A 438 -14.05 16.95 -24.51
N ARG A 439 -14.45 15.90 -25.21
CA ARG A 439 -13.61 14.71 -25.37
C ARG A 439 -12.45 14.91 -26.33
N PRO A 440 -11.25 14.38 -26.02
CA PRO A 440 -10.12 14.47 -26.94
C PRO A 440 -10.39 13.65 -28.20
N ALA A 441 -10.19 14.25 -29.38
CA ALA A 441 -10.41 13.58 -30.66
C ALA A 441 -9.19 12.77 -31.07
N SER A 442 -9.43 11.52 -31.54
CA SER A 442 -8.40 10.68 -32.16
C SER A 442 -8.05 11.16 -33.56
N ASP A 443 -6.81 10.88 -33.99
CA ASP A 443 -6.34 11.16 -35.35
C ASP A 443 -5.78 9.87 -36.04
N ALA A 444 -5.18 10.04 -37.21
CA ALA A 444 -4.66 8.92 -38.01
C ALA A 444 -3.54 8.13 -37.29
N THR A 445 -2.77 8.76 -36.41
CA THR A 445 -1.60 8.20 -35.72
C THR A 445 -1.87 7.84 -34.28
N THR A 446 -2.80 8.54 -33.63
CA THR A 446 -3.02 8.51 -32.20
C THR A 446 -4.49 8.32 -31.86
N LEU A 447 -4.77 7.29 -31.07
CA LEU A 447 -6.08 7.11 -30.43
C LEU A 447 -6.10 7.90 -29.14
N ARG A 448 -7.22 8.57 -28.86
CA ARG A 448 -7.42 9.30 -27.61
C ARG A 448 -8.69 8.84 -26.92
N GLY A 449 -8.67 8.85 -25.60
CA GLY A 449 -9.82 8.46 -24.82
C GLY A 449 -9.83 9.10 -23.45
N ARG A 450 -11.03 9.19 -22.88
CA ARG A 450 -11.31 9.76 -21.57
C ARG A 450 -12.12 8.81 -20.72
N GLY A 451 -11.69 8.59 -19.46
CA GLY A 451 -12.38 7.73 -18.50
C GLY A 451 -12.69 8.46 -17.19
N ILE A 452 -13.77 8.07 -16.54
CA ILE A 452 -14.20 8.59 -15.24
C ILE A 452 -14.50 7.44 -14.27
N VAL A 453 -14.19 7.69 -12.98
CA VAL A 453 -14.40 6.74 -11.87
C VAL A 453 -14.78 7.51 -10.61
N GLY A 454 -15.62 6.90 -9.76
CA GLY A 454 -15.86 7.36 -8.40
C GLY A 454 -15.72 6.21 -7.40
N GLY A 455 -15.31 6.52 -6.18
CA GLY A 455 -15.17 5.50 -5.15
C GLY A 455 -15.23 6.03 -3.73
N ILE A 456 -15.50 5.11 -2.81
CA ILE A 456 -15.57 5.38 -1.37
C ILE A 456 -14.53 4.54 -0.66
N TYR A 457 -13.72 5.18 0.19
CA TYR A 457 -12.74 4.49 1.01
C TYR A 457 -13.19 4.42 2.47
N LYS A 458 -13.23 3.21 3.03
CA LYS A 458 -13.68 2.92 4.42
C LYS A 458 -15.09 3.45 4.77
N GLY A 459 -15.92 3.78 3.79
CA GLY A 459 -17.26 4.34 4.02
C GLY A 459 -17.28 5.79 4.50
N VAL A 460 -16.12 6.48 4.55
CA VAL A 460 -16.01 7.81 5.17
C VAL A 460 -15.32 8.87 4.31
N SER A 461 -14.53 8.48 3.32
CA SER A 461 -13.85 9.41 2.41
C SER A 461 -14.08 9.01 0.96
N TYR A 462 -14.10 10.00 0.08
CA TYR A 462 -14.59 9.88 -1.29
C TYR A 462 -13.57 10.44 -2.26
N ALA A 463 -13.42 9.81 -3.41
CA ALA A 463 -12.64 10.35 -4.51
C ALA A 463 -13.28 10.01 -5.85
N ALA A 464 -13.19 10.94 -6.79
CA ALA A 464 -13.49 10.68 -8.19
C ALA A 464 -12.33 11.20 -9.04
N ALA A 465 -12.04 10.49 -10.13
CA ALA A 465 -10.99 10.88 -11.05
C ALA A 465 -11.44 10.80 -12.51
N VAL A 466 -10.89 11.70 -13.31
CA VAL A 466 -10.94 11.64 -14.77
C VAL A 466 -9.52 11.51 -15.30
N ALA A 467 -9.34 10.67 -16.31
CA ALA A 467 -8.07 10.47 -17.00
C ALA A 467 -8.23 10.71 -18.49
N ASP A 468 -7.24 11.35 -19.11
CA ASP A 468 -7.06 11.38 -20.56
C ASP A 468 -5.84 10.55 -20.94
N VAL A 469 -5.97 9.77 -22.02
CA VAL A 469 -4.90 8.95 -22.55
C VAL A 469 -4.71 9.13 -24.05
N GLU A 470 -3.48 8.94 -24.48
CA GLU A 470 -3.08 8.76 -25.88
C GLU A 470 -2.48 7.38 -26.09
N VAL A 471 -2.83 6.75 -27.20
CA VAL A 471 -2.31 5.46 -27.64
C VAL A 471 -1.77 5.58 -29.05
N GLN A 472 -0.48 5.35 -29.24
CA GLN A 472 0.14 5.34 -30.57
C GLN A 472 -0.25 4.08 -31.33
N ARG A 473 -0.90 4.24 -32.49
CA ARG A 473 -1.43 3.11 -33.27
C ARG A 473 -0.35 2.14 -33.76
N THR A 474 0.84 2.65 -34.07
CA THR A 474 1.94 1.87 -34.65
C THR A 474 2.82 1.18 -33.61
N THR A 475 2.90 1.71 -32.39
CA THR A 475 3.78 1.18 -31.34
C THR A 475 3.03 0.57 -30.17
N GLY A 476 1.72 0.85 -30.05
CA GLY A 476 0.92 0.48 -28.88
C GLY A 476 1.31 1.24 -27.61
N GLN A 477 2.20 2.23 -27.71
CA GLN A 477 2.63 3.01 -26.55
C GLN A 477 1.45 3.80 -25.98
N VAL A 478 1.26 3.69 -24.67
CA VAL A 478 0.24 4.41 -23.93
C VAL A 478 0.88 5.55 -23.17
N ARG A 479 0.27 6.73 -23.21
CA ARG A 479 0.63 7.90 -22.41
C ARG A 479 -0.62 8.45 -21.76
N VAL A 480 -0.62 8.60 -20.43
CA VAL A 480 -1.62 9.41 -19.73
C VAL A 480 -1.26 10.86 -19.92
N THR A 481 -2.19 11.70 -20.39
CA THR A 481 -1.92 13.09 -20.76
C THR A 481 -2.41 14.07 -19.73
N ALA A 482 -3.41 13.72 -18.93
CA ALA A 482 -3.89 14.48 -17.79
C ALA A 482 -4.65 13.61 -16.80
N LEU A 483 -4.62 14.00 -15.51
CA LEU A 483 -5.41 13.40 -14.44
C LEU A 483 -6.06 14.50 -13.59
N TRP A 484 -7.37 14.41 -13.44
CA TRP A 484 -8.14 15.25 -12.53
C TRP A 484 -8.67 14.39 -11.38
N CYS A 485 -8.63 14.90 -10.16
CA CYS A 485 -9.17 14.21 -9.01
C CYS A 485 -9.89 15.18 -8.07
N ALA A 486 -11.13 14.89 -7.77
CA ALA A 486 -11.85 15.51 -6.67
C ALA A 486 -11.80 14.58 -5.44
N HIS A 487 -11.40 15.11 -4.28
CA HIS A 487 -11.21 14.38 -3.05
C HIS A 487 -11.98 15.02 -1.90
N ASP A 488 -12.82 14.23 -1.23
CA ASP A 488 -13.53 14.60 -0.01
C ASP A 488 -13.05 13.71 1.15
N CYS A 489 -12.22 14.27 2.02
CA CYS A 489 -11.74 13.62 3.24
C CYS A 489 -12.36 14.21 4.51
N GLY A 490 -13.53 14.85 4.39
CA GLY A 490 -14.10 15.66 5.45
C GLY A 490 -13.35 16.99 5.59
N LEU A 491 -13.35 17.58 6.78
CA LEU A 491 -12.64 18.83 7.07
C LEU A 491 -11.15 18.71 6.73
N VAL A 492 -10.70 19.55 5.81
CA VAL A 492 -9.29 19.60 5.38
C VAL A 492 -8.49 20.46 6.36
N LEU A 493 -7.66 19.80 7.20
CA LEU A 493 -6.84 20.49 8.20
C LEU A 493 -5.53 21.02 7.61
N GLN A 494 -4.93 20.31 6.66
CA GLN A 494 -3.68 20.70 5.99
C GLN A 494 -3.79 20.46 4.48
N PRO A 495 -4.22 21.48 3.71
CA PRO A 495 -4.50 21.32 2.29
C PRO A 495 -3.33 20.80 1.45
N ASP A 496 -2.11 21.32 1.68
CA ASP A 496 -0.92 20.91 0.92
C ASP A 496 -0.56 19.43 1.17
N GLY A 497 -0.69 18.96 2.42
CA GLY A 497 -0.47 17.56 2.75
C GLY A 497 -1.51 16.65 2.11
N VAL A 498 -2.79 17.03 2.14
CA VAL A 498 -3.88 16.28 1.48
C VAL A 498 -3.67 16.24 -0.03
N ARG A 499 -3.31 17.37 -0.65
CA ARG A 499 -2.99 17.47 -2.08
C ARG A 499 -1.84 16.54 -2.45
N ALA A 500 -0.71 16.62 -1.74
CA ALA A 500 0.46 15.79 -2.00
C ALA A 500 0.15 14.29 -1.86
N GLN A 501 -0.67 13.90 -0.88
CA GLN A 501 -1.12 12.50 -0.75
C GLN A 501 -2.03 12.08 -1.90
N THR A 502 -2.92 12.96 -2.37
CA THR A 502 -3.80 12.68 -3.51
C THR A 502 -2.99 12.53 -4.80
N GLU A 503 -2.08 13.44 -5.09
CA GLU A 503 -1.16 13.37 -6.23
C GLU A 503 -0.34 12.07 -6.19
N GLY A 504 0.22 11.72 -5.04
CA GLY A 504 0.93 10.46 -4.85
C GLY A 504 0.08 9.21 -5.12
N ASN A 505 -1.22 9.21 -4.79
CA ASN A 505 -2.15 8.13 -5.14
C ASN A 505 -2.37 8.03 -6.66
N LEU A 506 -2.47 9.16 -7.35
CA LEU A 506 -2.65 9.20 -8.81
C LEU A 506 -1.41 8.65 -9.54
N VAL A 507 -0.20 9.01 -9.08
CA VAL A 507 1.05 8.43 -9.61
C VAL A 507 1.12 6.92 -9.38
N TRP A 508 0.70 6.45 -8.20
CA TRP A 508 0.62 5.01 -7.92
C TRP A 508 -0.42 4.29 -8.79
N SER A 509 -1.53 4.96 -9.09
CA SER A 509 -2.54 4.44 -10.01
C SER A 509 -1.99 4.30 -11.44
N LEU A 510 -1.17 5.26 -11.88
CA LEU A 510 -0.45 5.17 -13.16
C LEU A 510 0.49 3.96 -13.17
N GLY A 511 1.27 3.78 -12.09
CA GLY A 511 2.14 2.61 -11.92
C GLY A 511 1.38 1.31 -11.99
N MET A 512 0.27 1.18 -11.26
CA MET A 512 -0.57 -0.02 -11.21
C MET A 512 -1.07 -0.44 -12.60
N VAL A 513 -1.48 0.53 -13.43
CA VAL A 513 -2.08 0.21 -14.74
C VAL A 513 -1.03 -0.04 -15.81
N LEU A 514 0.12 0.66 -15.80
CA LEU A 514 1.05 0.66 -16.94
C LEU A 514 2.45 0.08 -16.65
N HIS A 515 2.87 -0.08 -15.38
CA HIS A 515 4.26 -0.39 -15.07
C HIS A 515 4.46 -1.57 -14.11
N GLU A 516 3.70 -1.59 -13.00
CA GLU A 516 4.05 -2.36 -11.83
C GLU A 516 3.66 -3.84 -11.91
N GLN A 517 4.65 -4.69 -11.96
CA GLN A 517 4.52 -6.14 -11.77
C GLN A 517 5.80 -6.65 -11.12
N LEU A 518 5.68 -7.18 -9.91
CA LEU A 518 6.83 -7.74 -9.21
C LEU A 518 7.10 -9.16 -9.73
N PRO A 519 8.26 -9.39 -10.37
CA PRO A 519 8.56 -10.70 -10.94
C PRO A 519 8.89 -11.72 -9.84
N VAL A 520 8.43 -12.94 -10.02
CA VAL A 520 8.73 -14.08 -9.15
C VAL A 520 9.38 -15.18 -9.98
N ALA A 521 10.53 -15.66 -9.51
CA ALA A 521 11.26 -16.76 -10.11
C ALA A 521 12.12 -17.45 -9.05
N ARG A 522 12.43 -18.72 -9.26
CA ARG A 522 13.32 -19.48 -8.39
C ARG A 522 12.95 -19.37 -6.91
N SER A 523 11.66 -19.56 -6.62
CA SER A 523 11.10 -19.57 -5.27
C SER A 523 11.22 -18.26 -4.49
N GLY A 524 11.36 -17.13 -5.17
CA GLY A 524 11.46 -15.81 -4.53
C GLY A 524 11.10 -14.66 -5.46
N VAL A 525 11.16 -13.46 -4.93
CA VAL A 525 11.06 -12.22 -5.70
C VAL A 525 12.36 -12.02 -6.49
N ALA A 526 12.24 -11.89 -7.81
CA ALA A 526 13.37 -11.80 -8.72
C ALA A 526 13.88 -10.36 -8.95
N ALA A 527 13.21 -9.35 -8.40
CA ALA A 527 13.65 -7.96 -8.49
C ALA A 527 14.74 -7.65 -7.45
N ALA A 528 15.81 -6.99 -7.88
CA ALA A 528 16.89 -6.48 -7.01
C ALA A 528 17.01 -4.94 -7.06
N SER A 529 16.45 -4.31 -8.09
CA SER A 529 16.56 -2.88 -8.34
C SER A 529 15.31 -2.32 -9.02
N PHE A 530 15.25 -0.99 -9.17
CA PHE A 530 14.20 -0.34 -9.97
C PHE A 530 14.33 -0.58 -11.48
N ALA A 531 15.40 -1.23 -11.96
CA ALA A 531 15.48 -1.71 -13.33
C ALA A 531 14.59 -2.96 -13.52
N ASP A 532 14.48 -3.80 -12.48
CA ASP A 532 13.67 -5.02 -12.50
C ASP A 532 12.20 -4.76 -12.13
N TYR A 533 11.96 -3.66 -11.42
CA TYR A 533 10.62 -3.21 -11.00
C TYR A 533 10.45 -1.73 -11.38
N PRO A 534 10.08 -1.45 -12.63
CA PRO A 534 9.97 -0.07 -13.11
C PRO A 534 8.82 0.67 -12.44
N LEU A 535 9.09 1.91 -12.02
CA LEU A 535 8.11 2.87 -11.53
C LEU A 535 7.91 3.97 -12.57
N PRO A 536 6.76 4.70 -12.51
CA PRO A 536 6.60 5.92 -13.30
C PRO A 536 7.76 6.90 -13.05
N ARG A 537 8.36 7.41 -14.11
CA ARG A 537 9.39 8.45 -14.05
C ARG A 537 8.75 9.82 -14.17
N MET A 538 9.51 10.87 -13.87
CA MET A 538 9.01 12.25 -13.98
C MET A 538 8.40 12.58 -15.34
N GLY A 539 8.94 12.01 -16.43
CA GLY A 539 8.41 12.21 -17.78
C GLY A 539 7.11 11.44 -18.08
N ASP A 540 6.78 10.42 -17.28
CA ASP A 540 5.56 9.63 -17.43
C ASP A 540 4.37 10.23 -16.69
N VAL A 541 4.65 11.11 -15.70
CA VAL A 541 3.62 11.71 -14.86
C VAL A 541 3.01 12.90 -15.60
N PRO A 542 1.69 12.86 -15.89
CA PRO A 542 0.99 13.96 -16.55
C PRO A 542 0.76 15.14 -15.59
N PRO A 543 0.27 16.27 -16.07
CA PRO A 543 -0.33 17.28 -15.21
C PRO A 543 -1.41 16.67 -14.30
N LEU A 544 -1.27 16.91 -12.98
CA LEU A 544 -2.19 16.43 -11.95
C LEU A 544 -3.02 17.62 -11.44
N HIS A 545 -4.33 17.51 -11.56
CA HIS A 545 -5.29 18.53 -11.13
C HIS A 545 -6.09 18.01 -9.94
N VAL A 546 -5.77 18.49 -8.74
CA VAL A 546 -6.42 18.02 -7.50
C VAL A 546 -7.33 19.10 -6.96
N HIS A 547 -8.61 18.76 -6.80
CA HIS A 547 -9.60 19.54 -6.12
C HIS A 547 -9.95 18.92 -4.77
N LEU A 548 -9.77 19.67 -3.70
CA LEU A 548 -10.20 19.27 -2.37
C LEU A 548 -11.61 19.81 -2.12
N ILE A 549 -12.55 18.91 -1.85
CA ILE A 549 -13.92 19.31 -1.51
C ILE A 549 -13.91 19.98 -0.14
N ASP A 550 -14.49 21.16 -0.06
CA ASP A 550 -14.72 21.83 1.21
C ASP A 550 -15.92 21.17 1.91
N SER A 551 -15.64 20.46 2.98
CA SER A 551 -16.62 19.64 3.69
C SER A 551 -16.57 19.91 5.19
N ASN A 552 -17.75 19.96 5.83
CA ASN A 552 -17.90 20.06 7.29
C ASN A 552 -17.97 18.69 7.98
N GLU A 553 -17.83 17.60 7.24
CA GLU A 553 -17.77 16.26 7.81
C GLU A 553 -16.50 16.07 8.66
N PRO A 554 -16.51 15.18 9.65
CA PRO A 554 -15.33 14.89 10.45
C PRO A 554 -14.10 14.58 9.58
N PRO A 555 -12.90 15.08 9.94
CA PRO A 555 -11.70 14.81 9.17
C PRO A 555 -11.40 13.32 9.14
N THR A 556 -11.04 12.80 7.97
CA THR A 556 -10.62 11.43 7.76
C THR A 556 -9.17 11.38 7.28
N GLY A 557 -8.56 10.19 7.23
CA GLY A 557 -7.24 10.05 6.62
C GLY A 557 -7.29 10.26 5.11
N ALA A 558 -6.33 11.02 4.56
CA ALA A 558 -6.23 11.33 3.14
C ALA A 558 -5.15 10.53 2.39
N GLY A 559 -4.38 9.70 3.11
CA GLY A 559 -3.20 9.02 2.56
C GLY A 559 -3.50 7.97 1.49
N GLU A 560 -4.70 7.41 1.48
CA GLU A 560 -5.05 6.21 0.69
C GLU A 560 -6.30 6.40 -0.18
N THR A 561 -7.14 7.42 0.10
CA THR A 561 -8.48 7.54 -0.50
C THR A 561 -8.46 7.58 -2.02
N ALA A 562 -7.60 8.38 -2.64
CA ALA A 562 -7.60 8.53 -4.10
C ALA A 562 -7.12 7.27 -4.87
N MET A 563 -6.64 6.23 -4.17
CA MET A 563 -6.39 4.91 -4.78
C MET A 563 -7.67 4.26 -5.34
N VAL A 564 -8.85 4.62 -4.81
CA VAL A 564 -10.12 4.08 -5.32
C VAL A 564 -10.57 4.69 -6.66
N ALA A 565 -9.85 5.67 -7.19
CA ALA A 565 -10.31 6.40 -8.38
C ALA A 565 -9.30 6.36 -9.55
N GLY A 566 -8.02 6.63 -9.30
CA GLY A 566 -7.06 6.88 -10.38
C GLY A 566 -6.87 5.73 -11.36
N ALA A 567 -6.69 4.50 -10.87
CA ALA A 567 -6.39 3.35 -11.71
C ALA A 567 -7.57 2.98 -12.64
N GLY A 568 -8.80 2.99 -12.11
CA GLY A 568 -9.99 2.74 -12.91
C GLY A 568 -10.22 3.81 -13.96
N ALA A 569 -9.93 5.10 -13.66
CA ALA A 569 -10.06 6.18 -14.64
C ALA A 569 -9.11 5.97 -15.83
N ILE A 570 -7.85 5.59 -15.58
CA ILE A 570 -6.87 5.28 -16.65
C ILE A 570 -7.34 4.06 -17.46
N ALA A 571 -7.79 2.99 -16.80
CA ALA A 571 -8.28 1.78 -17.48
C ALA A 571 -9.52 2.05 -18.34
N ASN A 572 -10.44 2.93 -17.89
CA ASN A 572 -11.62 3.34 -18.63
C ASN A 572 -11.26 4.26 -19.81
N ALA A 573 -10.26 5.15 -19.65
CA ALA A 573 -9.75 5.96 -20.74
C ALA A 573 -9.09 5.12 -21.84
N LEU A 574 -8.32 4.09 -21.45
CA LEU A 574 -7.76 3.12 -22.40
C LEU A 574 -8.85 2.36 -23.16
N ARG A 575 -9.89 1.93 -22.46
CA ARG A 575 -11.07 1.29 -23.08
C ARG A 575 -11.76 2.22 -24.07
N ASP A 576 -11.89 3.48 -23.73
CA ASP A 576 -12.47 4.52 -24.59
C ASP A 576 -11.62 4.74 -25.85
N ALA A 577 -10.30 4.87 -25.69
CA ALA A 577 -9.37 5.07 -26.81
C ALA A 577 -9.31 3.89 -27.77
N THR A 578 -9.19 2.66 -27.25
CA THR A 578 -8.89 1.46 -28.03
C THR A 578 -10.11 0.64 -28.42
N GLY A 579 -11.22 0.84 -27.70
CA GLY A 579 -12.40 -0.03 -27.78
C GLY A 579 -12.18 -1.42 -27.16
N VAL A 580 -11.07 -1.68 -26.46
CA VAL A 580 -10.73 -2.97 -25.83
C VAL A 580 -10.62 -2.83 -24.32
N ARG A 581 -11.26 -3.73 -23.56
CA ARG A 581 -11.05 -3.87 -22.12
C ARG A 581 -9.90 -4.85 -21.88
N PHE A 582 -8.79 -4.35 -21.34
CA PHE A 582 -7.66 -5.19 -20.97
C PHE A 582 -7.97 -5.91 -19.66
N SER A 583 -7.85 -7.23 -19.69
CA SER A 583 -8.17 -8.11 -18.54
C SER A 583 -6.97 -8.36 -17.62
N ARG A 584 -5.77 -7.98 -18.00
CA ARG A 584 -4.54 -8.15 -17.21
C ARG A 584 -3.78 -6.83 -17.09
N LEU A 585 -3.23 -6.58 -15.92
CA LEU A 585 -2.33 -5.46 -15.65
C LEU A 585 -0.91 -5.98 -15.41
N PRO A 586 0.11 -5.14 -15.65
CA PRO A 586 0.05 -3.84 -16.32
C PRO A 586 -0.24 -4.01 -17.82
N VAL A 587 -0.91 -3.02 -18.42
CA VAL A 587 -1.17 -3.00 -19.87
C VAL A 587 0.11 -2.61 -20.59
N ARG A 588 0.66 -3.53 -21.36
CA ARG A 588 1.92 -3.35 -22.11
C ARG A 588 1.65 -2.93 -23.54
N SER A 589 2.59 -2.23 -24.17
CA SER A 589 2.49 -1.83 -25.57
C SER A 589 2.21 -3.01 -26.51
N ALA A 590 2.80 -4.18 -26.23
CA ALA A 590 2.53 -5.40 -27.00
C ALA A 590 1.07 -5.87 -26.92
N ASP A 591 0.46 -5.78 -25.71
CA ASP A 591 -0.95 -6.15 -25.52
C ASP A 591 -1.87 -5.21 -26.30
N VAL A 592 -1.53 -3.92 -26.32
CA VAL A 592 -2.27 -2.89 -27.07
C VAL A 592 -2.16 -3.15 -28.58
N LEU A 593 -0.95 -3.39 -29.08
CA LEU A 593 -0.76 -3.71 -30.51
C LEU A 593 -1.53 -4.95 -30.94
N GLN A 594 -1.46 -6.02 -30.15
CA GLN A 594 -2.22 -7.24 -30.41
C GLN A 594 -3.72 -6.96 -30.46
N ALA A 595 -4.24 -6.19 -29.49
CA ALA A 595 -5.64 -5.84 -29.44
C ALA A 595 -6.11 -4.97 -30.62
N LEU A 596 -5.26 -4.06 -31.11
CA LEU A 596 -5.57 -3.23 -32.28
C LEU A 596 -5.52 -4.04 -33.59
N SER A 597 -4.57 -4.97 -33.73
CA SER A 597 -4.44 -5.81 -34.94
C SER A 597 -5.59 -6.80 -35.14
N THR A 598 -6.23 -7.26 -34.05
CA THR A 598 -7.39 -8.17 -34.15
C THR A 598 -8.69 -7.47 -34.53
N ARG A 599 -8.70 -6.13 -34.61
CA ARG A 599 -9.86 -5.31 -34.98
C ARG A 599 -9.75 -4.63 -36.34
N ALA A 600 -8.54 -4.56 -36.89
CA ALA A 600 -8.28 -4.09 -38.26
C ALA A 600 -8.58 -5.20 -39.28
#